data_e048632c5017bbc97a4ee39c8e10ef5d
#
_entry.id   e048632c5017bbc97a4ee39c8e10ef5d
#
_cell.length_a   1.000
_cell.length_b   1.000
_cell.length_c   1.000
_cell.angle_alpha   90.00
_cell.angle_beta   90.00
_cell.angle_gamma   90.00
#
_symmetry.space_group_name_H-M   'P 1'
#
loop_
_entity.id
_entity.type
_entity.pdbx_description
1 polymer ?
#
loop_
_entity_poly.entity_id
_entity_poly.type
_entity_poly.pdbx_seq_one_letter_code
_entity_poly.pdbx_strand_id
1 'polypeptide(L)'
;MMAAYMLRCADGSYYVGSTRNLDHRVEQHSLGAGARYTAQRTPIELVWFEEFDRIDEAYAREKQVQGWSRAKREALIRGDVARLVDLAKKKRTR
;
A
#
# COMPACT_ATOMS: atom_id res chain seq x y z
N MET A 1 5.41 -14.73 0.87
CA MET A 1 3.94 -14.48 0.94
C MET A 1 3.55 -13.54 -0.18
N MET A 2 2.47 -13.87 -0.87
CA MET A 2 1.90 -12.97 -1.88
C MET A 2 1.05 -11.92 -1.18
N ALA A 3 1.24 -10.66 -1.53
CA ALA A 3 0.59 -9.58 -0.81
C ALA A 3 0.45 -8.32 -1.64
N ALA A 4 -0.58 -7.53 -1.33
CA ALA A 4 -0.60 -6.11 -1.61
C ALA A 4 0.02 -5.41 -0.41
N TYR A 5 0.73 -4.31 -0.62
CA TYR A 5 1.46 -3.67 0.45
C TYR A 5 1.55 -2.16 0.23
N MET A 6 1.86 -1.44 1.30
CA MET A 6 2.06 0.00 1.25
C MET A 6 3.31 0.36 2.03
N LEU A 7 4.14 1.19 1.41
CA LEU A 7 5.36 1.72 2.02
C LEU A 7 5.17 3.22 2.26
N ARG A 8 5.68 3.69 3.40
CA ARG A 8 5.83 5.12 3.63
C ARG A 8 7.26 5.50 3.28
N CYS A 9 7.41 6.50 2.44
CA CYS A 9 8.71 6.98 1.99
C CYS A 9 9.23 8.09 2.90
N ALA A 10 10.52 8.42 2.74
CA ALA A 10 11.17 9.44 3.57
C ALA A 10 10.50 10.82 3.47
N ASP A 11 9.92 11.13 2.31
CA ASP A 11 9.23 12.39 2.09
C ASP A 11 7.78 12.38 2.58
N GLY A 12 7.33 11.30 3.22
CA GLY A 12 5.97 11.17 3.75
C GLY A 12 4.96 10.67 2.75
N SER A 13 5.36 10.45 1.49
CA SER A 13 4.45 9.89 0.49
C SER A 13 4.31 8.39 0.66
N TYR A 14 3.27 7.82 0.02
CA TYR A 14 2.99 6.38 0.08
C TYR A 14 3.19 5.74 -1.28
N TYR A 15 3.75 4.54 -1.27
CA TYR A 15 3.88 3.70 -2.44
C TYR A 15 3.09 2.41 -2.22
N VAL A 16 2.21 2.06 -3.17
CA VAL A 16 1.37 0.86 -3.08
C VAL A 16 1.79 -0.10 -4.19
N GLY A 17 2.01 -1.35 -3.81
CA GLY A 17 2.42 -2.37 -4.77
C GLY A 17 1.82 -3.74 -4.45
N SER A 18 2.15 -4.71 -5.27
CA SER A 18 1.82 -6.11 -5.02
C SER A 18 3.02 -6.97 -5.39
N THR A 19 3.16 -8.13 -4.76
CA THR A 19 4.32 -8.98 -4.93
C THR A 19 4.00 -10.43 -4.63
N ARG A 20 4.75 -11.35 -5.22
CA ARG A 20 4.69 -12.77 -4.88
C ARG A 20 5.49 -13.09 -3.62
N ASN A 21 6.42 -12.22 -3.23
CA ASN A 21 7.27 -12.44 -2.06
C ASN A 21 7.49 -11.11 -1.34
N LEU A 22 6.70 -10.87 -0.31
CA LEU A 22 6.70 -9.59 0.41
C LEU A 22 8.06 -9.27 1.02
N ASP A 23 8.66 -10.21 1.73
CA ASP A 23 9.94 -9.96 2.42
C ASP A 23 11.03 -9.56 1.43
N HIS A 24 11.14 -10.30 0.33
CA HIS A 24 12.13 -10.02 -0.70
C HIS A 24 11.89 -8.65 -1.34
N ARG A 25 10.63 -8.33 -1.62
CA ARG A 25 10.29 -7.07 -2.27
C ARG A 25 10.55 -5.86 -1.39
N VAL A 26 10.23 -5.97 -0.10
CA VAL A 26 10.51 -4.89 0.86
C VAL A 26 12.02 -4.68 0.97
N GLU A 27 12.78 -5.75 1.01
CA GLU A 27 14.25 -5.65 1.02
C GLU A 27 14.77 -4.94 -0.22
N GLN A 28 14.26 -5.30 -1.40
CA GLN A 28 14.65 -4.63 -2.65
C GLN A 28 14.37 -3.12 -2.59
N HIS A 29 13.19 -2.73 -2.09
CA HIS A 29 12.85 -1.32 -1.94
C HIS A 29 13.80 -0.62 -0.97
N SER A 30 14.12 -1.26 0.15
CA SER A 30 15.04 -0.69 1.15
C SER A 30 16.43 -0.45 0.59
N LEU A 31 16.87 -1.31 -0.33
CA LEU A 31 18.19 -1.18 -0.97
C LEU A 31 18.17 -0.23 -2.17
N GLY A 32 17.02 0.37 -2.48
CA GLY A 32 16.90 1.25 -3.63
C GLY A 32 16.81 0.53 -4.96
N ALA A 33 16.59 -0.80 -4.95
CA ALA A 33 16.53 -1.62 -6.15
C ALA A 33 15.13 -2.04 -6.55
N GLY A 34 14.10 -1.56 -5.85
CA GLY A 34 12.72 -1.88 -6.14
C GLY A 34 12.16 -1.03 -7.27
N ALA A 35 11.26 -0.13 -6.95
CA ALA A 35 10.71 0.82 -7.90
C ALA A 35 11.55 2.09 -7.93
N ARG A 36 11.54 2.77 -9.08
CA ARG A 36 12.23 4.06 -9.20
C ARG A 36 11.70 5.06 -8.17
N TYR A 37 10.39 5.06 -7.97
CA TYR A 37 9.75 5.96 -7.01
C TYR A 37 10.37 5.83 -5.61
N THR A 38 10.47 4.60 -5.10
CA THR A 38 10.99 4.35 -3.76
C THR A 38 12.50 4.52 -3.69
N ALA A 39 13.22 4.21 -4.77
CA ALA A 39 14.68 4.35 -4.81
C ALA A 39 15.13 5.77 -4.53
N GLN A 40 14.33 6.76 -4.92
CA GLN A 40 14.65 8.17 -4.74
C GLN A 40 14.11 8.72 -3.42
N ARG A 41 13.44 7.88 -2.63
CA ARG A 41 12.72 8.33 -1.42
C ARG A 41 12.98 7.44 -0.21
N THR A 42 14.16 6.82 -0.18
CA THR A 42 14.57 6.04 0.99
C THR A 42 14.99 6.97 2.12
N PRO A 43 14.90 6.53 3.38
CA PRO A 43 14.45 5.22 3.81
C PRO A 43 12.94 5.01 3.64
N ILE A 44 12.54 3.76 3.45
CA ILE A 44 11.13 3.37 3.35
C ILE A 44 10.74 2.53 4.55
N GLU A 45 9.43 2.51 4.82
CA GLU A 45 8.88 1.73 5.93
C GLU A 45 7.63 1.00 5.47
N LEU A 46 7.55 -0.32 5.74
CA LEU A 46 6.33 -1.08 5.46
C LEU A 46 5.28 -0.70 6.49
N VAL A 47 4.17 -0.10 6.04
CA VAL A 47 3.12 0.40 6.95
C VAL A 47 1.82 -0.39 6.83
N TRP A 48 1.65 -1.18 5.79
CA TRP A 48 0.46 -2.01 5.61
C TRP A 48 0.75 -3.12 4.62
N PHE A 49 0.17 -4.29 4.86
CA PHE A 49 0.11 -5.36 3.85
C PHE A 49 -1.11 -6.23 4.10
N GLU A 50 -1.53 -6.90 3.04
CA GLU A 50 -2.62 -7.88 3.10
C GLU A 50 -2.21 -9.08 2.26
N GLU A 51 -2.27 -10.27 2.85
CA GLU A 51 -1.86 -11.51 2.20
C GLU A 51 -2.98 -12.06 1.33
N PHE A 52 -2.61 -12.63 0.19
CA PHE A 52 -3.55 -13.25 -0.74
C PHE A 52 -2.99 -14.61 -1.19
N ASP A 53 -3.90 -15.53 -1.57
CA ASP A 53 -3.51 -16.83 -2.11
C ASP A 53 -3.12 -16.73 -3.59
N ARG A 54 -3.59 -15.70 -4.28
CA ARG A 54 -3.38 -15.52 -5.73
C ARG A 54 -2.80 -14.15 -5.99
N ILE A 55 -1.86 -14.10 -6.94
CA ILE A 55 -1.22 -12.82 -7.29
C ILE A 55 -2.19 -11.85 -7.97
N ASP A 56 -3.15 -12.37 -8.74
CA ASP A 56 -4.14 -11.50 -9.39
C ASP A 56 -5.03 -10.80 -8.36
N GLU A 57 -5.34 -11.47 -7.24
CA GLU A 57 -6.09 -10.84 -6.15
C GLU A 57 -5.27 -9.74 -5.46
N ALA A 58 -4.00 -10.01 -5.22
CA ALA A 58 -3.11 -9.01 -4.65
C ALA A 58 -2.99 -7.79 -5.57
N TYR A 59 -2.87 -8.02 -6.87
CA TYR A 59 -2.79 -6.96 -7.86
C TYR A 59 -4.08 -6.12 -7.89
N ALA A 60 -5.24 -6.78 -7.83
CA ALA A 60 -6.52 -6.07 -7.80
C ALA A 60 -6.62 -5.16 -6.58
N ARG A 61 -6.17 -5.67 -5.41
CA ARG A 61 -6.15 -4.87 -4.18
C ARG A 61 -5.20 -3.69 -4.29
N GLU A 62 -4.04 -3.91 -4.88
CA GLU A 62 -3.09 -2.82 -5.15
C GLU A 62 -3.76 -1.70 -5.94
N LYS A 63 -4.45 -2.05 -7.03
CA LYS A 63 -5.10 -1.04 -7.88
C LYS A 63 -6.21 -0.31 -7.13
N GLN A 64 -6.96 -1.02 -6.31
CA GLN A 64 -8.00 -0.40 -5.49
C GLN A 64 -7.41 0.64 -4.54
N VAL A 65 -6.36 0.26 -3.80
CA VAL A 65 -5.75 1.13 -2.80
C VAL A 65 -5.03 2.30 -3.46
N GLN A 66 -4.43 2.09 -4.63
CA GLN A 66 -3.80 3.17 -5.39
C GLN A 66 -4.80 4.28 -5.72
N GLY A 67 -6.07 3.92 -5.94
CA GLY A 67 -7.12 4.89 -6.26
C GLY A 67 -7.69 5.61 -5.04
N TRP A 68 -7.28 5.24 -3.83
CA TRP A 68 -7.82 5.82 -2.60
C TRP A 68 -7.15 7.15 -2.27
N SER A 69 -7.87 8.01 -1.56
CA SER A 69 -7.32 9.26 -1.01
C SER A 69 -6.29 8.96 0.05
N ARG A 70 -5.48 9.96 0.39
CA ARG A 70 -4.52 9.84 1.49
C ARG A 70 -5.21 9.50 2.81
N ALA A 71 -6.34 10.16 3.10
CA ALA A 71 -7.10 9.90 4.33
C ALA A 71 -7.54 8.43 4.40
N LYS A 72 -8.00 7.89 3.29
CA LYS A 72 -8.47 6.50 3.23
C LYS A 72 -7.32 5.52 3.39
N ARG A 73 -6.17 5.82 2.78
CA ARG A 73 -4.97 4.99 2.96
C ARG A 73 -4.50 5.00 4.41
N GLU A 74 -4.53 6.17 5.06
CA GLU A 74 -4.11 6.28 6.45
C GLU A 74 -5.07 5.55 7.39
N ALA A 75 -6.37 5.56 7.10
CA ALA A 75 -7.33 4.75 7.84
C ALA A 75 -7.03 3.26 7.69
N LEU A 76 -6.66 2.83 6.49
CA LEU A 76 -6.28 1.44 6.24
C LEU A 76 -5.04 1.06 7.07
N ILE A 77 -4.04 1.92 7.11
CA ILE A 77 -2.81 1.68 7.87
C ILE A 77 -3.11 1.50 9.35
N ARG A 78 -4.04 2.29 9.90
CA ARG A 78 -4.42 2.20 11.30
C ARG A 78 -5.38 1.05 11.59
N GLY A 79 -5.92 0.40 10.55
CA GLY A 79 -6.97 -0.60 10.73
C GLY A 79 -8.28 0.00 11.16
N ASP A 80 -8.54 1.25 10.80
CA ASP A 80 -9.73 1.99 11.20
C ASP A 80 -10.88 1.71 10.23
N VAL A 81 -11.58 0.60 10.43
CA VAL A 81 -12.64 0.13 9.54
C VAL A 81 -13.81 1.12 9.51
N ALA A 82 -14.16 1.69 10.65
CA ALA A 82 -15.26 2.66 10.74
C ALA A 82 -14.96 3.88 9.87
N ARG A 83 -13.72 4.37 9.91
CA ARG A 83 -13.33 5.51 9.09
C ARG A 83 -13.34 5.19 7.60
N LEU A 84 -12.92 3.98 7.24
CA LEU A 84 -12.96 3.52 5.85
C LEU A 84 -14.39 3.50 5.31
N VAL A 85 -15.32 2.98 6.11
CA VAL A 85 -16.74 2.94 5.74
C VAL A 85 -17.30 4.35 5.59
N ASP A 86 -16.97 5.23 6.52
CA ASP A 86 -17.44 6.62 6.48
C ASP A 86 -16.94 7.36 5.25
N LEU A 87 -15.66 7.21 4.92
CA LEU A 87 -15.08 7.85 3.73
C LEU A 87 -15.72 7.32 2.44
N ALA A 88 -16.03 6.03 2.38
CA ALA A 88 -16.69 5.44 1.24
C ALA A 88 -18.12 5.99 1.08
N LYS A 89 -18.85 6.16 2.19
CA LYS A 89 -20.19 6.74 2.18
C LYS A 89 -20.18 8.18 1.65
N LYS A 90 -19.25 9.00 2.14
CA LYS A 90 -19.12 10.37 1.67
C LYS A 90 -18.90 10.43 0.18
N LYS A 91 -18.10 9.53 -0.34
CA LYS A 91 -17.81 9.47 -1.76
C LYS A 91 -19.05 9.11 -2.58
N ARG A 92 -19.98 8.35 -1.97
CA ARG A 92 -21.17 7.85 -2.66
C ARG A 92 -22.36 8.76 -2.60
N THR A 93 -22.37 9.71 -1.72
CA THR A 93 -23.53 10.58 -1.47
C THR A 93 -23.51 11.88 -2.25
N ARG A 94 -22.84 11.91 -3.35
CA ARG A 94 -22.72 13.13 -4.15
C ARG A 94 -23.87 13.39 -5.05
#